data_a87f4dab2f34198bac9af392c03cf2af
#
_entry.id   a87f4dab2f34198bac9af392c03cf2af
#
_cell.length_a   1.000
_cell.length_b   1.000
_cell.length_c   1.000
_cell.angle_alpha   90.00
_cell.angle_beta   90.00
_cell.angle_gamma   90.00
#
_symmetry.space_group_name_H-M   'P 1'
#
loop_
_entity.id
_entity.type
_entity.pdbx_description
1 polymer ?
#
loop_
_entity_poly.entity_id
_entity_poly.type
_entity_poly.pdbx_seq_one_letter_code
_entity_poly.pdbx_strand_id
1 'polypeptide(L)'
;MQSKGRLVLNQTPRKLLEQLKGKTVVVWGARMTGMGFSRFLASNGHSGVTAFVDSDPALQDKQVNGISVVSPQSLPVLREQYPSLMIVIAVALKEQEIIQMLGDMNFGSDEYKAYSNYCTDFYTIDVVGTCNLKCPSCAHGSEGMESPRGLMPFDNFKKVVDKAISETGIVSHISLFSWGEPLLHPKLGRMVDYLHQNGVAAAVSSNLSIKEDKLLRKLIQSSPEYLKVSLSGYYPDAYNQTHTGGDINLVKSNLYRLRYLIDKYQVTTLVDVNYHLYTNNCGKNLRKMKALCDELGFLFSTIYSLVMPIERLISHCKGVENSQLDRLRSLLLVDIDEGIGASSKVEINGCPFRDNQININWDLTVPVCCIVFNRNPDIMVANNYLKTSMTKIDAAKREVKLCGQCMAFGLPAYNMGFNRDRWAEIAGTKEIVDS
;
A
#
# COMPACT_ATOMS: atom_id res chain seq x y z
N MET A 1 -15.11 0.64 -25.83
CA MET A 1 -15.45 -0.26 -24.71
C MET A 1 -15.92 0.61 -23.55
N GLN A 2 -17.15 0.46 -23.10
CA GLN A 2 -17.67 1.22 -21.97
C GLN A 2 -16.89 0.81 -20.73
N SER A 3 -16.17 1.76 -20.12
CA SER A 3 -15.60 1.59 -18.78
C SER A 3 -16.75 1.24 -17.86
N LYS A 4 -16.81 0.00 -17.40
CA LYS A 4 -17.67 -0.32 -16.24
C LYS A 4 -17.15 0.56 -15.11
N GLY A 5 -17.95 1.53 -14.69
CA GLY A 5 -17.69 2.33 -13.50
C GLY A 5 -17.41 1.43 -12.29
N ARG A 6 -17.14 2.07 -11.13
CA ARG A 6 -17.04 1.40 -9.83
C ARG A 6 -17.83 0.10 -9.86
N LEU A 7 -17.18 -1.03 -9.71
CA LEU A 7 -17.84 -2.34 -9.80
C LEU A 7 -19.11 -2.26 -8.95
N VAL A 8 -20.27 -2.45 -9.58
CA VAL A 8 -21.53 -2.51 -8.83
C VAL A 8 -21.36 -3.68 -7.88
N LEU A 9 -21.25 -3.39 -6.59
CA LEU A 9 -21.12 -4.41 -5.58
C LEU A 9 -22.33 -5.32 -5.67
N ASN A 10 -22.09 -6.60 -5.92
CA ASN A 10 -23.18 -7.58 -6.05
C ASN A 10 -23.88 -7.82 -4.70
N GLN A 11 -23.23 -7.44 -3.59
CA GLN A 11 -23.70 -7.72 -2.24
C GLN A 11 -23.29 -6.61 -1.26
N THR A 12 -24.07 -6.41 -0.21
CA THR A 12 -23.78 -5.44 0.83
C THR A 12 -22.84 -5.99 1.90
N PRO A 13 -22.08 -5.13 2.62
CA PRO A 13 -21.26 -5.54 3.76
C PRO A 13 -22.05 -6.33 4.83
N ARG A 14 -23.27 -5.90 5.11
CA ARG A 14 -24.15 -6.59 6.07
C ARG A 14 -24.43 -8.03 5.64
N LYS A 15 -24.62 -8.28 4.35
CA LYS A 15 -24.85 -9.62 3.82
C LYS A 15 -23.62 -10.53 4.00
N LEU A 16 -22.40 -9.96 3.90
CA LEU A 16 -21.20 -10.73 4.20
C LEU A 16 -21.18 -11.17 5.67
N LEU A 17 -21.44 -10.27 6.61
CA LEU A 17 -21.51 -10.63 8.04
C LEU A 17 -22.56 -11.70 8.34
N GLU A 18 -23.74 -11.62 7.71
CA GLU A 18 -24.81 -12.63 7.83
C GLU A 18 -24.35 -13.99 7.30
N GLN A 19 -23.63 -14.04 6.18
CA GLN A 19 -23.11 -15.27 5.58
C GLN A 19 -21.97 -15.89 6.40
N LEU A 20 -21.24 -15.10 7.16
CA LEU A 20 -20.15 -15.55 8.01
C LEU A 20 -20.59 -15.95 9.42
N LYS A 21 -21.85 -15.69 9.79
CA LYS A 21 -22.37 -16.01 11.12
C LYS A 21 -22.28 -17.51 11.42
N GLY A 22 -21.61 -17.87 12.52
CA GLY A 22 -21.40 -19.26 12.91
C GLY A 22 -20.39 -20.03 12.06
N LYS A 23 -19.67 -19.35 11.16
CA LYS A 23 -18.60 -19.95 10.37
C LYS A 23 -17.24 -19.79 11.04
N THR A 24 -16.36 -20.76 10.83
CA THR A 24 -14.93 -20.63 11.11
C THR A 24 -14.29 -19.92 9.93
N VAL A 25 -13.83 -18.70 10.14
CA VAL A 25 -13.33 -17.86 9.03
C VAL A 25 -11.81 -17.96 8.91
N VAL A 26 -11.36 -18.25 7.70
CA VAL A 26 -9.97 -18.16 7.27
C VAL A 26 -9.88 -17.10 6.19
N VAL A 27 -8.85 -16.25 6.22
CA VAL A 27 -8.68 -15.16 5.24
C VAL A 27 -7.47 -15.43 4.37
N TRP A 28 -7.65 -15.51 3.07
CA TRP A 28 -6.56 -15.58 2.12
C TRP A 28 -6.08 -14.17 1.79
N GLY A 29 -4.85 -13.89 2.20
CA GLY A 29 -4.17 -12.58 2.17
C GLY A 29 -3.90 -12.06 3.58
N ALA A 30 -2.65 -12.17 4.04
CA ALA A 30 -2.23 -11.79 5.40
C ALA A 30 -1.72 -10.35 5.50
N ARG A 31 -1.92 -9.53 4.46
CA ARG A 31 -1.50 -8.10 4.43
C ARG A 31 -2.68 -7.17 4.71
N MET A 32 -2.56 -5.88 4.36
CA MET A 32 -3.45 -4.78 4.78
C MET A 32 -4.96 -5.09 4.66
N THR A 33 -5.42 -5.62 3.51
CA THR A 33 -6.86 -5.91 3.33
C THR A 33 -7.33 -7.03 4.25
N GLY A 34 -6.57 -8.12 4.37
CA GLY A 34 -6.92 -9.22 5.26
C GLY A 34 -6.85 -8.84 6.73
N MET A 35 -5.80 -8.12 7.16
CA MET A 35 -5.69 -7.59 8.52
C MET A 35 -6.86 -6.67 8.85
N GLY A 36 -7.21 -5.77 7.93
CA GLY A 36 -8.33 -4.86 8.08
C GLY A 36 -9.67 -5.59 8.14
N PHE A 37 -9.85 -6.60 7.30
CA PHE A 37 -11.05 -7.43 7.35
C PHE A 37 -11.16 -8.21 8.67
N SER A 38 -10.05 -8.72 9.21
CA SER A 38 -10.01 -9.35 10.54
C SER A 38 -10.49 -8.39 11.65
N ARG A 39 -10.01 -7.14 11.63
CA ARG A 39 -10.47 -6.10 12.57
C ARG A 39 -11.94 -5.77 12.38
N PHE A 40 -12.40 -5.63 11.14
CA PHE A 40 -13.80 -5.40 10.82
C PHE A 40 -14.72 -6.51 11.38
N LEU A 41 -14.34 -7.78 11.23
CA LEU A 41 -15.09 -8.90 11.79
C LEU A 41 -15.18 -8.82 13.33
N ALA A 42 -14.02 -8.62 13.99
CA ALA A 42 -13.95 -8.53 15.44
C ALA A 42 -14.80 -7.36 15.98
N SER A 43 -14.77 -6.20 15.34
CA SER A 43 -15.55 -5.01 15.74
C SER A 43 -17.07 -5.18 15.53
N ASN A 44 -17.48 -6.14 14.68
CA ASN A 44 -18.88 -6.47 14.45
C ASN A 44 -19.34 -7.74 15.21
N GLY A 45 -18.59 -8.14 16.25
CA GLY A 45 -19.00 -9.24 17.16
C GLY A 45 -18.80 -10.64 16.60
N HIS A 46 -18.02 -10.80 15.51
CA HIS A 46 -17.61 -12.11 15.02
C HIS A 46 -16.47 -12.68 15.89
N SER A 47 -16.37 -14.00 16.00
CA SER A 47 -15.31 -14.69 16.75
C SER A 47 -13.88 -14.44 16.22
N GLY A 48 -13.76 -13.70 15.10
CA GLY A 48 -12.49 -13.34 14.50
C GLY A 48 -12.09 -14.28 13.37
N VAL A 49 -10.84 -14.14 12.94
CA VAL A 49 -10.19 -14.95 11.91
C VAL A 49 -9.35 -16.02 12.59
N THR A 50 -9.54 -17.29 12.19
CA THR A 50 -8.84 -18.45 12.79
C THR A 50 -7.40 -18.55 12.27
N ALA A 51 -7.20 -18.30 10.98
CA ALA A 51 -5.89 -18.26 10.34
C ALA A 51 -5.90 -17.35 9.13
N PHE A 52 -4.74 -16.78 8.81
CA PHE A 52 -4.48 -16.25 7.49
C PHE A 52 -3.88 -17.35 6.61
N VAL A 53 -4.21 -17.30 5.31
CA VAL A 53 -3.53 -18.06 4.26
C VAL A 53 -2.77 -17.06 3.40
N ASP A 54 -1.51 -17.33 3.13
CA ASP A 54 -0.73 -16.49 2.21
C ASP A 54 0.22 -17.34 1.36
N SER A 55 0.33 -16.98 0.06
CA SER A 55 1.24 -17.63 -0.87
C SER A 55 2.69 -17.14 -0.73
N ASP A 56 2.92 -16.04 0.01
CA ASP A 56 4.25 -15.50 0.26
C ASP A 56 4.98 -16.32 1.35
N PRO A 57 6.05 -17.08 0.99
CA PRO A 57 6.78 -17.88 1.96
C PRO A 57 7.37 -17.06 3.12
N ALA A 58 7.60 -15.74 2.90
CA ALA A 58 8.13 -14.87 3.93
C ALA A 58 7.15 -14.59 5.07
N LEU A 59 5.86 -14.82 4.85
CA LEU A 59 4.79 -14.69 5.86
C LEU A 59 4.39 -16.02 6.49
N GLN A 60 4.59 -17.14 5.78
CA GLN A 60 4.20 -18.47 6.27
C GLN A 60 4.94 -18.81 7.57
N ASP A 61 4.27 -19.55 8.46
CA ASP A 61 4.73 -19.93 9.79
C ASP A 61 4.99 -18.75 10.75
N LYS A 62 4.57 -17.54 10.37
CA LYS A 62 4.57 -16.33 11.21
C LYS A 62 3.20 -16.03 11.76
N GLN A 63 3.16 -15.08 12.69
CA GLN A 63 1.91 -14.47 13.16
C GLN A 63 1.79 -13.05 12.61
N VAL A 64 0.61 -12.73 12.11
CA VAL A 64 0.21 -11.38 11.71
C VAL A 64 -0.95 -10.95 12.58
N ASN A 65 -0.77 -9.88 13.35
CA ASN A 65 -1.73 -9.41 14.37
C ASN A 65 -2.15 -10.51 15.37
N GLY A 66 -1.20 -11.38 15.76
CA GLY A 66 -1.46 -12.50 16.66
C GLY A 66 -2.18 -13.70 16.04
N ILE A 67 -2.45 -13.68 14.74
CA ILE A 67 -3.10 -14.75 13.97
C ILE A 67 -2.05 -15.48 13.14
N SER A 68 -2.03 -16.81 13.20
CA SER A 68 -1.08 -17.63 12.43
C SER A 68 -1.32 -17.50 10.93
N VAL A 69 -0.23 -17.44 10.17
CA VAL A 69 -0.24 -17.48 8.71
C VAL A 69 0.18 -18.86 8.24
N VAL A 70 -0.67 -19.51 7.47
CA VAL A 70 -0.40 -20.85 6.93
C VAL A 70 -0.26 -20.81 5.41
N SER A 71 0.36 -21.84 4.85
CA SER A 71 0.46 -22.00 3.41
C SER A 71 -0.91 -22.40 2.79
N PRO A 72 -1.16 -22.14 1.50
CA PRO A 72 -2.36 -22.61 0.81
C PRO A 72 -2.57 -24.12 0.92
N GLN A 73 -1.48 -24.91 0.96
CA GLN A 73 -1.51 -26.36 1.08
C GLN A 73 -2.10 -26.85 2.39
N SER A 74 -2.21 -25.99 3.41
CA SER A 74 -2.84 -26.33 4.70
C SER A 74 -4.38 -26.30 4.65
N LEU A 75 -4.98 -25.74 3.62
CA LEU A 75 -6.45 -25.57 3.53
C LEU A 75 -7.24 -26.89 3.59
N PRO A 76 -6.84 -27.99 2.92
CA PRO A 76 -7.57 -29.27 3.05
C PRO A 76 -7.60 -29.78 4.47
N VAL A 77 -6.50 -29.68 5.22
CA VAL A 77 -6.42 -30.07 6.64
C VAL A 77 -7.32 -29.18 7.50
N LEU A 78 -7.32 -27.87 7.28
CA LEU A 78 -8.22 -26.95 7.98
C LEU A 78 -9.70 -27.26 7.70
N ARG A 79 -10.05 -27.67 6.47
CA ARG A 79 -11.40 -28.08 6.10
C ARG A 79 -11.87 -29.31 6.89
N GLU A 80 -11.00 -30.29 7.05
CA GLU A 80 -11.29 -31.49 7.86
C GLU A 80 -11.46 -31.13 9.35
N GLN A 81 -10.60 -30.23 9.85
CA GLN A 81 -10.64 -29.80 11.24
C GLN A 81 -11.87 -28.93 11.56
N TYR A 82 -12.31 -28.11 10.60
CA TYR A 82 -13.41 -27.16 10.78
C TYR A 82 -14.53 -27.37 9.75
N PRO A 83 -15.56 -28.18 10.06
CA PRO A 83 -16.66 -28.45 9.11
C PRO A 83 -17.45 -27.20 8.66
N SER A 84 -17.38 -26.11 9.43
CA SER A 84 -18.00 -24.82 9.10
C SER A 84 -17.02 -23.83 8.46
N LEU A 85 -15.89 -24.30 7.92
CA LEU A 85 -14.87 -23.44 7.32
C LEU A 85 -15.45 -22.56 6.22
N MET A 86 -15.06 -21.28 6.24
CA MET A 86 -15.35 -20.31 5.18
C MET A 86 -14.08 -19.52 4.86
N ILE A 87 -13.68 -19.56 3.61
CA ILE A 87 -12.50 -18.81 3.13
C ILE A 87 -12.95 -17.46 2.59
N VAL A 88 -12.33 -16.37 3.06
CA VAL A 88 -12.54 -15.03 2.49
C VAL A 88 -11.29 -14.62 1.72
N ILE A 89 -11.43 -14.42 0.41
CA ILE A 89 -10.33 -14.02 -0.45
C ILE A 89 -10.19 -12.50 -0.37
N ALA A 90 -9.12 -12.01 0.30
CA ALA A 90 -8.84 -10.60 0.50
C ALA A 90 -7.69 -10.07 -0.38
N VAL A 91 -7.48 -10.65 -1.56
CA VAL A 91 -6.42 -10.31 -2.52
C VAL A 91 -7.04 -10.05 -3.89
N ALA A 92 -7.50 -8.82 -4.13
CA ALA A 92 -8.24 -8.48 -5.34
C ALA A 92 -7.46 -8.70 -6.65
N LEU A 93 -6.16 -8.38 -6.69
CA LEU A 93 -5.32 -8.52 -7.89
C LEU A 93 -5.06 -9.98 -8.30
N LYS A 94 -5.17 -10.92 -7.37
CA LYS A 94 -4.94 -12.36 -7.60
C LYS A 94 -6.19 -13.21 -7.33
N GLU A 95 -7.33 -12.57 -7.24
CA GLU A 95 -8.59 -13.23 -6.86
C GLU A 95 -8.92 -14.44 -7.78
N GLN A 96 -8.79 -14.27 -9.09
CA GLN A 96 -9.09 -15.34 -10.05
C GLN A 96 -8.08 -16.49 -9.96
N GLU A 97 -6.79 -16.19 -9.76
CA GLU A 97 -5.77 -17.22 -9.54
C GLU A 97 -6.08 -18.03 -8.27
N ILE A 98 -6.47 -17.35 -7.20
CA ILE A 98 -6.81 -17.97 -5.91
C ILE A 98 -8.07 -18.84 -6.06
N ILE A 99 -9.10 -18.36 -6.77
CA ILE A 99 -10.30 -19.14 -7.06
C ILE A 99 -9.96 -20.41 -7.84
N GLN A 100 -9.08 -20.33 -8.84
CA GLN A 100 -8.59 -21.49 -9.57
C GLN A 100 -7.88 -22.49 -8.65
N MET A 101 -6.97 -22.00 -7.79
CA MET A 101 -6.27 -22.84 -6.81
C MET A 101 -7.23 -23.53 -5.85
N LEU A 102 -8.28 -22.84 -5.39
CA LEU A 102 -9.33 -23.45 -4.55
C LEU A 102 -10.08 -24.54 -5.30
N GLY A 103 -10.40 -24.32 -6.58
CA GLY A 103 -11.01 -25.34 -7.46
C GLY A 103 -10.14 -26.58 -7.59
N ASP A 104 -8.83 -26.41 -7.81
CA ASP A 104 -7.85 -27.50 -7.91
C ASP A 104 -7.73 -28.31 -6.60
N MET A 105 -8.02 -27.67 -5.45
CA MET A 105 -8.11 -28.31 -4.12
C MET A 105 -9.52 -28.86 -3.82
N ASN A 106 -10.45 -28.88 -4.79
CA ASN A 106 -11.83 -29.32 -4.65
C ASN A 106 -12.68 -28.52 -3.65
N PHE A 107 -12.43 -27.21 -3.46
CA PHE A 107 -13.32 -26.33 -2.72
C PHE A 107 -14.47 -25.84 -3.60
N GLY A 108 -15.70 -26.00 -3.12
CA GLY A 108 -16.90 -25.49 -3.78
C GLY A 108 -17.08 -23.98 -3.66
N SER A 109 -17.85 -23.39 -4.57
CA SER A 109 -18.13 -21.93 -4.56
C SER A 109 -18.91 -21.44 -3.33
N ASP A 110 -19.50 -22.33 -2.58
CA ASP A 110 -20.18 -22.07 -1.30
C ASP A 110 -19.22 -22.02 -0.12
N GLU A 111 -17.99 -22.54 -0.26
CA GLU A 111 -16.96 -22.60 0.80
C GLU A 111 -16.03 -21.37 0.81
N TYR A 112 -16.17 -20.45 -0.16
CA TYR A 112 -15.41 -19.21 -0.16
C TYR A 112 -16.25 -18.00 -0.53
N LYS A 113 -15.74 -16.82 -0.20
CA LYS A 113 -16.30 -15.52 -0.58
C LYS A 113 -15.18 -14.61 -1.09
N ALA A 114 -15.38 -14.03 -2.26
CA ALA A 114 -14.51 -13.00 -2.77
C ALA A 114 -14.86 -11.66 -2.10
N TYR A 115 -13.91 -11.08 -1.36
CA TYR A 115 -14.12 -9.82 -0.64
C TYR A 115 -14.47 -8.66 -1.59
N SER A 116 -13.95 -8.69 -2.82
CA SER A 116 -14.25 -7.71 -3.87
C SER A 116 -15.74 -7.60 -4.21
N ASN A 117 -16.55 -8.64 -3.95
CA ASN A 117 -18.00 -8.60 -4.12
C ASN A 117 -18.73 -7.69 -3.11
N TYR A 118 -18.06 -7.32 -2.04
CA TYR A 118 -18.63 -6.55 -0.91
C TYR A 118 -17.95 -5.21 -0.69
N CYS A 119 -16.69 -5.07 -1.09
CA CYS A 119 -15.92 -3.85 -0.96
C CYS A 119 -14.82 -3.80 -2.02
N THR A 120 -14.75 -2.70 -2.77
CA THR A 120 -13.67 -2.44 -3.73
C THR A 120 -12.91 -1.17 -3.41
N ASP A 121 -13.31 -0.42 -2.40
CA ASP A 121 -12.74 0.89 -2.07
C ASP A 121 -11.53 0.80 -1.16
N PHE A 122 -10.50 1.56 -1.53
CA PHE A 122 -9.30 1.79 -0.74
C PHE A 122 -9.19 3.26 -0.39
N TYR A 123 -8.97 3.55 0.89
CA TYR A 123 -8.78 4.92 1.35
C TYR A 123 -7.32 5.19 1.67
N THR A 124 -6.81 6.27 1.11
CA THR A 124 -5.50 6.83 1.43
C THR A 124 -5.69 8.26 1.91
N ILE A 125 -5.19 8.59 3.07
CA ILE A 125 -5.23 9.93 3.63
C ILE A 125 -3.82 10.43 3.79
N ASP A 126 -3.43 11.43 2.99
CA ASP A 126 -2.16 12.12 3.14
C ASP A 126 -2.24 13.12 4.29
N VAL A 127 -1.97 12.64 5.50
CA VAL A 127 -2.12 13.45 6.73
C VAL A 127 -1.08 14.55 6.86
N VAL A 128 -0.02 14.54 6.02
CA VAL A 128 1.09 15.51 6.02
C VAL A 128 1.43 15.90 4.59
N GLY A 129 1.31 17.18 4.24
CA GLY A 129 1.65 17.70 2.91
C GLY A 129 3.14 18.02 2.71
N THR A 130 4.05 17.45 3.51
CA THR A 130 5.50 17.68 3.40
C THR A 130 6.29 16.43 3.75
N CYS A 131 7.53 16.38 3.27
CA CYS A 131 8.48 15.34 3.62
C CYS A 131 9.81 15.98 4.05
N ASN A 132 10.54 15.33 4.95
CA ASN A 132 11.88 15.71 5.37
C ASN A 132 12.97 15.29 4.37
N LEU A 133 12.62 14.46 3.37
CA LEU A 133 13.51 13.98 2.31
C LEU A 133 13.21 14.62 0.95
N LYS A 134 14.20 14.52 0.04
CA LYS A 134 14.17 15.00 -1.34
C LYS A 134 14.58 13.89 -2.32
N CYS A 135 13.91 12.73 -2.21
CA CYS A 135 14.22 11.57 -3.04
C CYS A 135 14.04 11.88 -4.54
N PRO A 136 15.03 11.62 -5.41
CA PRO A 136 14.96 11.99 -6.83
C PRO A 136 13.87 11.23 -7.60
N SER A 137 13.45 10.07 -7.12
CA SER A 137 12.33 9.29 -7.69
C SER A 137 10.95 9.79 -7.25
N CYS A 138 10.87 10.74 -6.29
CA CYS A 138 9.64 11.26 -5.69
C CYS A 138 9.37 12.70 -6.15
N ALA A 139 8.12 13.12 -6.11
CA ALA A 139 7.71 14.49 -6.40
C ALA A 139 8.44 15.54 -5.52
N HIS A 140 8.66 15.25 -4.24
CA HIS A 140 9.35 16.17 -3.32
C HIS A 140 10.83 16.44 -3.67
N GLY A 141 11.46 15.56 -4.46
CA GLY A 141 12.82 15.73 -4.98
C GLY A 141 12.87 16.21 -6.42
N SER A 142 11.71 16.41 -7.07
CA SER A 142 11.62 16.81 -8.48
C SER A 142 11.54 18.32 -8.61
N GLU A 143 12.35 18.89 -9.52
CA GLU A 143 12.33 20.31 -9.82
C GLU A 143 11.00 20.74 -10.43
N GLY A 144 10.54 21.94 -10.10
CA GLY A 144 9.30 22.50 -10.61
C GLY A 144 8.01 21.86 -10.07
N MET A 145 8.12 20.92 -9.11
CA MET A 145 6.96 20.31 -8.48
C MET A 145 6.77 20.85 -7.07
N GLU A 146 5.68 21.57 -6.89
CA GLU A 146 5.30 22.15 -5.60
C GLU A 146 3.90 21.68 -5.19
N SER A 147 3.71 21.48 -3.89
CA SER A 147 2.41 21.17 -3.29
C SER A 147 2.26 21.98 -2.00
N PRO A 148 1.05 22.43 -1.67
CA PRO A 148 0.79 23.09 -0.40
C PRO A 148 1.28 22.25 0.78
N ARG A 149 1.96 22.92 1.73
CA ARG A 149 2.48 22.29 2.95
C ARG A 149 1.48 22.43 4.08
N GLY A 150 1.33 21.40 4.88
CA GLY A 150 0.48 21.47 6.06
C GLY A 150 0.28 20.12 6.72
N LEU A 151 -0.53 20.12 7.76
CA LEU A 151 -0.91 18.95 8.54
C LEU A 151 -2.44 18.89 8.62
N MET A 152 -3.01 17.71 8.47
CA MET A 152 -4.47 17.54 8.61
C MET A 152 -4.89 17.76 10.06
N PRO A 153 -5.77 18.75 10.36
CA PRO A 153 -6.31 18.90 11.69
C PRO A 153 -7.02 17.61 12.14
N PHE A 154 -6.80 17.19 13.40
CA PHE A 154 -7.35 15.93 13.91
C PHE A 154 -8.90 15.88 13.82
N ASP A 155 -9.59 17.02 13.99
CA ASP A 155 -11.05 17.06 13.87
C ASP A 155 -11.52 16.89 12.41
N ASN A 156 -10.74 17.36 11.44
CA ASN A 156 -11.01 17.08 10.03
C ASN A 156 -10.78 15.59 9.73
N PHE A 157 -9.71 15.01 10.26
CA PHE A 157 -9.43 13.58 10.13
C PHE A 157 -10.62 12.73 10.62
N LYS A 158 -11.15 13.02 11.80
CA LYS A 158 -12.33 12.31 12.33
C LYS A 158 -13.50 12.37 11.36
N LYS A 159 -13.85 13.58 10.88
CA LYS A 159 -14.94 13.78 9.92
C LYS A 159 -14.73 13.03 8.60
N VAL A 160 -13.48 12.96 8.13
CA VAL A 160 -13.11 12.19 6.93
C VAL A 160 -13.37 10.71 7.13
N VAL A 161 -12.93 10.15 8.26
CA VAL A 161 -13.13 8.74 8.60
C VAL A 161 -14.63 8.42 8.75
N ASP A 162 -15.37 9.23 9.50
CA ASP A 162 -16.82 9.05 9.73
C ASP A 162 -17.58 9.05 8.39
N LYS A 163 -17.22 9.99 7.49
CA LYS A 163 -17.83 10.06 6.16
C LYS A 163 -17.46 8.83 5.30
N ALA A 164 -16.20 8.40 5.30
CA ALA A 164 -15.77 7.22 4.56
C ALA A 164 -16.55 5.98 4.99
N ILE A 165 -16.69 5.74 6.29
CA ILE A 165 -17.46 4.61 6.83
C ILE A 165 -18.94 4.72 6.44
N SER A 166 -19.54 5.90 6.56
CA SER A 166 -20.96 6.10 6.25
C SER A 166 -21.30 5.89 4.78
N GLU A 167 -20.38 6.23 3.86
CA GLU A 167 -20.61 6.11 2.42
C GLU A 167 -20.24 4.74 1.84
N THR A 168 -19.31 4.01 2.46
CA THR A 168 -18.78 2.75 1.92
C THR A 168 -19.33 1.52 2.64
N GLY A 169 -19.65 1.65 3.92
CA GLY A 169 -20.17 0.56 4.75
C GLY A 169 -19.08 -0.39 5.29
N ILE A 170 -18.15 -0.87 4.46
CA ILE A 170 -16.91 -1.53 4.89
C ILE A 170 -15.73 -0.65 4.54
N VAL A 171 -14.98 -0.21 5.55
CA VAL A 171 -13.64 0.31 5.40
C VAL A 171 -12.71 -0.62 6.16
N SER A 172 -12.03 -1.53 5.45
CA SER A 172 -11.16 -2.51 6.09
C SER A 172 -9.94 -1.84 6.72
N HIS A 173 -9.30 -0.96 5.97
CA HIS A 173 -8.15 -0.19 6.43
C HIS A 173 -8.10 1.18 5.79
N ILE A 174 -7.37 2.09 6.43
CA ILE A 174 -6.99 3.38 5.87
C ILE A 174 -5.46 3.51 5.89
N SER A 175 -4.91 3.85 4.73
CA SER A 175 -3.48 4.18 4.58
C SER A 175 -3.27 5.65 4.96
N LEU A 176 -2.48 5.90 6.02
CA LEU A 176 -2.19 7.24 6.54
C LEU A 176 -0.93 7.84 5.92
N PHE A 177 -0.76 7.65 4.62
CA PHE A 177 0.39 8.14 3.86
C PHE A 177 0.03 8.32 2.39
N SER A 178 0.68 9.26 1.73
CA SER A 178 0.74 9.37 0.25
C SER A 178 2.09 9.99 -0.12
N TRP A 179 2.16 11.31 -0.23
CA TRP A 179 3.37 12.03 -0.59
C TRP A 179 4.20 12.51 0.59
N GLY A 180 3.55 12.85 1.70
CA GLY A 180 4.22 13.36 2.89
C GLY A 180 4.83 12.26 3.77
N GLU A 181 5.62 12.68 4.78
CA GLU A 181 6.15 11.79 5.81
C GLU A 181 5.21 11.80 7.03
N PRO A 182 4.46 10.72 7.28
CA PRO A 182 3.43 10.70 8.34
C PRO A 182 3.98 10.92 9.75
N LEU A 183 5.22 10.47 10.02
CA LEU A 183 5.85 10.66 11.34
C LEU A 183 6.14 12.13 11.67
N LEU A 184 6.01 13.06 10.72
CA LEU A 184 6.02 14.50 11.03
C LEU A 184 4.71 14.98 11.65
N HIS A 185 3.65 14.16 11.67
CA HIS A 185 2.37 14.55 12.26
C HIS A 185 2.34 14.25 13.78
N PRO A 186 2.25 15.26 14.65
CA PRO A 186 2.35 15.07 16.12
C PRO A 186 1.19 14.26 16.72
N LYS A 187 0.08 14.13 15.99
CA LYS A 187 -1.14 13.40 16.40
C LYS A 187 -1.34 12.08 15.64
N LEU A 188 -0.33 11.57 14.91
CA LEU A 188 -0.47 10.35 14.09
C LEU A 188 -0.97 9.15 14.92
N GLY A 189 -0.40 8.90 16.11
CA GLY A 189 -0.87 7.83 16.99
C GLY A 189 -2.35 7.99 17.37
N ARG A 190 -2.80 9.23 17.69
CA ARG A 190 -4.24 9.47 17.95
C ARG A 190 -5.13 9.22 16.74
N MET A 191 -4.61 9.41 15.52
CA MET A 191 -5.34 9.06 14.30
C MET A 191 -5.51 7.55 14.16
N VAL A 192 -4.46 6.78 14.47
CA VAL A 192 -4.53 5.31 14.53
C VAL A 192 -5.54 4.88 15.60
N ASP A 193 -5.47 5.43 16.82
CA ASP A 193 -6.44 5.12 17.89
C ASP A 193 -7.90 5.37 17.43
N TYR A 194 -8.13 6.47 16.70
CA TYR A 194 -9.47 6.78 16.21
C TYR A 194 -9.96 5.79 15.14
N LEU A 195 -9.08 5.33 14.24
CA LEU A 195 -9.42 4.26 13.31
C LEU A 195 -9.83 2.99 14.04
N HIS A 196 -9.05 2.58 15.05
CA HIS A 196 -9.33 1.40 15.85
C HIS A 196 -10.66 1.47 16.61
N GLN A 197 -10.99 2.63 17.17
CA GLN A 197 -12.29 2.88 17.82
C GLN A 197 -13.47 2.69 16.86
N ASN A 198 -13.25 2.85 15.56
CA ASN A 198 -14.25 2.66 14.51
C ASN A 198 -14.11 1.32 13.76
N GLY A 199 -13.33 0.37 14.27
CA GLY A 199 -13.16 -0.96 13.67
C GLY A 199 -12.36 -0.97 12.36
N VAL A 200 -11.59 0.10 12.08
CA VAL A 200 -10.79 0.27 10.87
C VAL A 200 -9.32 0.04 11.20
N ALA A 201 -8.63 -0.76 10.40
CA ALA A 201 -7.19 -0.97 10.55
C ALA A 201 -6.38 0.23 10.00
N ALA A 202 -5.21 0.45 10.58
CA ALA A 202 -4.30 1.52 10.18
C ALA A 202 -3.06 0.97 9.47
N ALA A 203 -2.76 1.52 8.28
CA ALA A 203 -1.50 1.30 7.59
C ALA A 203 -0.71 2.61 7.54
N VAL A 204 0.56 2.55 7.90
CA VAL A 204 1.49 3.70 7.88
C VAL A 204 2.69 3.36 7.02
N SER A 205 3.21 4.34 6.27
CA SER A 205 4.49 4.21 5.56
C SER A 205 5.39 5.36 5.95
N SER A 206 6.64 5.06 6.32
CA SER A 206 7.62 6.07 6.75
C SER A 206 8.99 5.81 6.15
N ASN A 207 9.75 6.88 5.89
CA ASN A 207 11.17 6.79 5.56
C ASN A 207 12.05 6.52 6.81
N LEU A 208 11.46 6.56 8.00
CA LEU A 208 12.08 6.32 9.30
C LEU A 208 13.30 7.21 9.63
N SER A 209 13.62 8.22 8.81
CA SER A 209 14.71 9.17 9.05
C SER A 209 14.25 10.31 9.97
N ILE A 210 13.78 9.96 11.17
CA ILE A 210 13.16 10.86 12.15
C ILE A 210 14.01 10.87 13.43
N LYS A 211 14.38 12.06 13.89
CA LYS A 211 15.19 12.25 15.12
C LYS A 211 14.36 12.16 16.40
N GLU A 212 13.07 12.45 16.32
CA GLU A 212 12.20 12.59 17.50
C GLU A 212 11.63 11.23 17.95
N ASP A 213 12.24 10.62 18.96
CA ASP A 213 11.80 9.40 19.62
C ASP A 213 10.33 9.36 19.99
N LYS A 214 9.80 10.50 20.43
CA LYS A 214 8.44 10.61 20.95
C LYS A 214 7.39 10.28 19.89
N LEU A 215 7.64 10.63 18.63
CA LEU A 215 6.70 10.39 17.54
C LEU A 215 6.62 8.90 17.22
N LEU A 216 7.76 8.24 17.06
CA LEU A 216 7.84 6.81 16.83
C LEU A 216 7.21 6.01 17.98
N ARG A 217 7.53 6.39 19.22
CA ARG A 217 6.95 5.76 20.41
C ARG A 217 5.43 5.86 20.44
N LYS A 218 4.87 7.04 20.18
CA LYS A 218 3.42 7.25 20.16
C LYS A 218 2.73 6.44 19.06
N LEU A 219 3.37 6.32 17.89
CA LEU A 219 2.85 5.49 16.81
C LEU A 219 2.80 4.02 17.23
N ILE A 220 3.89 3.48 17.80
CA ILE A 220 3.93 2.07 18.19
C ILE A 220 2.98 1.78 19.37
N GLN A 221 2.82 2.70 20.31
CA GLN A 221 1.82 2.57 21.38
C GLN A 221 0.38 2.46 20.85
N SER A 222 0.07 3.10 19.73
CA SER A 222 -1.25 2.97 19.09
C SER A 222 -1.41 1.70 18.26
N SER A 223 -0.35 0.89 18.09
CA SER A 223 -0.36 -0.43 17.45
C SER A 223 -1.01 -0.46 16.05
N PRO A 224 -0.52 0.33 15.06
CA PRO A 224 -1.03 0.18 13.71
C PRO A 224 -0.83 -1.25 13.23
N GLU A 225 -1.74 -1.78 12.42
CA GLU A 225 -1.63 -3.15 11.90
C GLU A 225 -0.41 -3.33 11.00
N TYR A 226 -0.08 -2.30 10.23
CA TYR A 226 0.99 -2.36 9.23
C TYR A 226 1.84 -1.09 9.26
N LEU A 227 3.14 -1.27 9.39
CA LEU A 227 4.14 -0.21 9.25
C LEU A 227 5.11 -0.58 8.13
N LYS A 228 4.98 0.09 6.99
CA LYS A 228 5.94 0.01 5.90
C LYS A 228 7.10 0.98 6.16
N VAL A 229 8.32 0.47 6.12
CA VAL A 229 9.54 1.30 6.13
C VAL A 229 10.10 1.35 4.72
N SER A 230 10.00 2.52 4.07
CA SER A 230 10.51 2.71 2.70
C SER A 230 11.96 3.14 2.74
N LEU A 231 12.86 2.33 2.18
CA LEU A 231 14.29 2.65 2.12
C LEU A 231 15.00 1.99 0.92
N SER A 232 16.27 2.41 0.68
CA SER A 232 17.14 1.86 -0.36
C SER A 232 18.59 2.03 0.04
N GLY A 233 19.24 0.98 0.44
CA GLY A 233 20.64 0.98 0.87
C GLY A 233 20.83 0.64 2.35
N TYR A 234 22.02 0.21 2.68
CA TYR A 234 22.51 -0.08 4.04
C TYR A 234 23.67 0.84 4.41
N TYR A 235 24.44 1.26 3.41
CA TYR A 235 25.56 2.20 3.56
C TYR A 235 25.17 3.59 3.05
N PRO A 236 25.80 4.66 3.58
CA PRO A 236 25.48 6.05 3.21
C PRO A 236 25.57 6.33 1.72
N ASP A 237 26.55 5.77 1.02
CA ASP A 237 26.82 6.06 -0.40
C ASP A 237 25.64 5.67 -1.30
N ALA A 238 25.09 4.46 -1.12
CA ALA A 238 23.93 4.01 -1.85
C ALA A 238 22.64 4.75 -1.40
N TYR A 239 22.48 4.89 -0.07
CA TYR A 239 21.27 5.51 0.50
C TYR A 239 21.10 6.98 0.11
N ASN A 240 22.19 7.78 0.19
CA ASN A 240 22.11 9.23 -0.03
C ASN A 240 21.78 9.61 -1.49
N GLN A 241 22.12 8.74 -2.46
CA GLN A 241 21.78 8.95 -3.87
C GLN A 241 20.27 8.82 -4.12
N THR A 242 19.56 8.05 -3.32
CA THR A 242 18.14 7.68 -3.54
C THR A 242 17.21 8.24 -2.47
N HIS A 243 17.72 8.50 -1.26
CA HIS A 243 16.99 9.10 -0.12
C HIS A 243 17.67 10.40 0.32
N THR A 244 17.77 11.34 -0.61
CA THR A 244 18.48 12.61 -0.41
C THR A 244 17.96 13.37 0.81
N GLY A 245 18.87 13.75 1.70
CA GLY A 245 18.55 14.45 2.95
C GLY A 245 18.28 13.52 4.15
N GLY A 246 18.29 12.21 3.95
CA GLY A 246 18.16 11.23 5.03
C GLY A 246 19.50 10.81 5.63
N ASP A 247 19.42 10.04 6.72
CA ASP A 247 20.58 9.44 7.40
C ASP A 247 20.30 7.95 7.65
N ILE A 248 21.00 7.07 6.91
CA ILE A 248 20.80 5.63 7.03
C ILE A 248 21.22 5.08 8.40
N ASN A 249 22.16 5.71 9.09
CA ASN A 249 22.54 5.30 10.45
C ASN A 249 21.44 5.60 11.45
N LEU A 250 20.77 6.75 11.30
CA LEU A 250 19.56 7.07 12.07
C LEU A 250 18.42 6.09 11.75
N VAL A 251 18.21 5.75 10.48
CA VAL A 251 17.19 4.76 10.07
C VAL A 251 17.47 3.39 10.70
N LYS A 252 18.71 2.89 10.63
CA LYS A 252 19.10 1.63 11.29
C LYS A 252 18.89 1.69 12.81
N SER A 253 19.28 2.79 13.46
CA SER A 253 19.02 3.00 14.88
C SER A 253 17.53 2.97 15.21
N ASN A 254 16.69 3.57 14.35
CA ASN A 254 15.24 3.56 14.52
C ASN A 254 14.62 2.18 14.24
N LEU A 255 15.22 1.33 13.38
CA LEU A 255 14.78 -0.06 13.21
C LEU A 255 14.99 -0.87 14.50
N TYR A 256 16.17 -0.77 15.16
CA TYR A 256 16.38 -1.39 16.47
C TYR A 256 15.42 -0.83 17.54
N ARG A 257 15.18 0.48 17.51
CA ARG A 257 14.22 1.12 18.40
C ARG A 257 12.79 0.63 18.16
N LEU A 258 12.38 0.43 16.91
CA LEU A 258 11.08 -0.18 16.58
C LEU A 258 10.94 -1.55 17.23
N ARG A 259 11.93 -2.44 17.10
CA ARG A 259 11.89 -3.76 17.73
C ARG A 259 11.75 -3.63 19.25
N TYR A 260 12.59 -2.80 19.87
CA TYR A 260 12.49 -2.54 21.31
C TYR A 260 11.10 -2.04 21.74
N LEU A 261 10.50 -1.11 20.99
CA LEU A 261 9.18 -0.57 21.33
C LEU A 261 8.07 -1.61 21.15
N ILE A 262 8.11 -2.40 20.08
CA ILE A 262 7.16 -3.48 19.84
C ILE A 262 7.20 -4.48 20.98
N ASP A 263 8.39 -4.90 21.40
CA ASP A 263 8.57 -5.85 22.53
C ASP A 263 8.15 -5.22 23.85
N LYS A 264 8.54 -3.98 24.09
CA LYS A 264 8.19 -3.26 25.32
C LYS A 264 6.69 -3.08 25.52
N TYR A 265 5.97 -2.77 24.45
CA TYR A 265 4.51 -2.53 24.51
C TYR A 265 3.68 -3.77 24.15
N GLN A 266 4.33 -4.89 23.81
CA GLN A 266 3.68 -6.16 23.45
C GLN A 266 2.64 -5.95 22.33
N VAL A 267 2.98 -5.13 21.33
CA VAL A 267 2.11 -4.85 20.18
C VAL A 267 2.41 -5.80 19.02
N THR A 268 1.43 -5.98 18.14
CA THR A 268 1.49 -6.95 17.02
C THR A 268 1.65 -6.29 15.65
N THR A 269 2.15 -5.05 15.62
CA THR A 269 2.40 -4.33 14.36
C THR A 269 3.29 -5.13 13.42
N LEU A 270 2.80 -5.41 12.20
CA LEU A 270 3.62 -6.00 11.15
C LEU A 270 4.52 -4.90 10.55
N VAL A 271 5.82 -5.03 10.77
CA VAL A 271 6.82 -4.14 10.16
C VAL A 271 7.33 -4.77 8.87
N ASP A 272 7.18 -4.06 7.75
CA ASP A 272 7.65 -4.46 6.43
C ASP A 272 8.67 -3.46 5.91
N VAL A 273 9.94 -3.85 5.87
CA VAL A 273 11.01 -3.05 5.29
C VAL A 273 10.95 -3.21 3.77
N ASN A 274 10.38 -2.21 3.12
CA ASN A 274 10.19 -2.17 1.67
C ASN A 274 11.42 -1.55 1.01
N TYR A 275 12.30 -2.41 0.49
CA TYR A 275 13.58 -2.03 -0.08
C TYR A 275 13.46 -1.75 -1.57
N HIS A 276 13.73 -0.50 -1.96
CA HIS A 276 13.67 -0.05 -3.34
C HIS A 276 14.97 -0.41 -4.05
N LEU A 277 14.88 -1.22 -5.11
CA LEU A 277 16.01 -1.71 -5.88
C LEU A 277 16.48 -0.68 -6.91
N TYR A 278 17.79 -0.39 -6.84
CA TYR A 278 18.54 0.42 -7.80
C TYR A 278 19.82 -0.32 -8.20
N THR A 279 20.51 0.12 -9.25
CA THR A 279 21.76 -0.48 -9.71
C THR A 279 22.87 -0.46 -8.65
N ASN A 280 22.87 0.56 -7.79
CA ASN A 280 23.90 0.80 -6.76
C ASN A 280 23.62 0.15 -5.40
N ASN A 281 22.55 -0.66 -5.27
CA ASN A 281 22.16 -1.18 -3.96
C ASN A 281 21.73 -2.66 -3.94
N CYS A 282 21.81 -3.37 -5.05
CA CYS A 282 21.32 -4.76 -5.19
C CYS A 282 22.29 -5.83 -4.68
N GLY A 283 23.56 -5.49 -4.41
CA GLY A 283 24.57 -6.42 -3.95
C GLY A 283 24.71 -6.47 -2.43
N LYS A 284 25.84 -5.96 -1.91
CA LYS A 284 26.18 -5.94 -0.48
C LYS A 284 25.16 -5.18 0.38
N ASN A 285 24.66 -4.05 -0.13
CA ASN A 285 23.65 -3.24 0.56
C ASN A 285 22.37 -4.06 0.83
N LEU A 286 21.85 -4.74 -0.21
CA LEU A 286 20.66 -5.60 -0.12
C LEU A 286 20.86 -6.73 0.91
N ARG A 287 21.96 -7.47 0.80
CA ARG A 287 22.26 -8.59 1.72
C ARG A 287 22.37 -8.14 3.17
N LYS A 288 23.03 -7.00 3.42
CA LYS A 288 23.19 -6.45 4.77
C LYS A 288 21.87 -5.94 5.36
N MET A 289 21.02 -5.28 4.57
CA MET A 289 19.73 -4.83 5.05
C MET A 289 18.79 -6.01 5.31
N LYS A 290 18.79 -7.02 4.44
CA LYS A 290 18.03 -8.26 4.67
C LYS A 290 18.46 -8.94 5.97
N ALA A 291 19.77 -9.10 6.21
CA ALA A 291 20.26 -9.70 7.44
C ALA A 291 19.84 -8.92 8.69
N LEU A 292 19.84 -7.59 8.63
CA LEU A 292 19.31 -6.75 9.73
C LEU A 292 17.82 -6.98 9.96
N CYS A 293 17.04 -7.08 8.89
CA CYS A 293 15.61 -7.36 9.02
C CYS A 293 15.33 -8.75 9.61
N ASP A 294 16.11 -9.76 9.18
CA ASP A 294 16.03 -11.13 9.71
C ASP A 294 16.37 -11.14 11.22
N GLU A 295 17.42 -10.42 11.66
CA GLU A 295 17.82 -10.26 13.07
C GLU A 295 16.69 -9.61 13.89
N LEU A 296 16.03 -8.59 13.35
CA LEU A 296 14.96 -7.86 14.03
C LEU A 296 13.58 -8.55 13.92
N GLY A 297 13.47 -9.65 13.17
CA GLY A 297 12.20 -10.34 12.92
C GLY A 297 11.21 -9.51 12.10
N PHE A 298 11.70 -8.60 11.26
CA PHE A 298 10.89 -7.79 10.36
C PHE A 298 10.74 -8.47 9.00
N LEU A 299 9.61 -8.20 8.34
CA LEU A 299 9.43 -8.60 6.94
C LEU A 299 10.36 -7.75 6.06
N PHE A 300 10.98 -8.39 5.08
CA PHE A 300 11.82 -7.73 4.09
C PHE A 300 11.23 -7.95 2.69
N SER A 301 10.74 -6.90 2.08
CA SER A 301 10.14 -6.91 0.74
C SER A 301 10.96 -6.06 -0.22
N THR A 302 11.15 -6.53 -1.44
CA THR A 302 11.84 -5.74 -2.48
C THR A 302 10.87 -5.24 -3.53
N ILE A 303 11.11 -4.04 -4.03
CA ILE A 303 10.37 -3.44 -5.15
C ILE A 303 11.36 -2.74 -6.09
N TYR A 304 11.16 -2.88 -7.40
CA TYR A 304 11.89 -2.06 -8.36
C TYR A 304 11.52 -0.60 -8.16
N SER A 305 12.52 0.27 -8.17
CA SER A 305 12.28 1.69 -7.99
C SER A 305 11.57 2.27 -9.20
N LEU A 306 10.50 3.01 -8.96
CA LEU A 306 9.69 3.65 -9.98
C LEU A 306 9.90 5.16 -9.93
N VAL A 307 9.70 5.81 -11.06
CA VAL A 307 9.67 7.28 -11.16
C VAL A 307 8.27 7.78 -10.85
N MET A 308 8.20 8.72 -9.93
CA MET A 308 6.96 9.38 -9.52
C MET A 308 7.12 10.90 -9.57
N PRO A 309 6.07 11.68 -9.73
CA PRO A 309 4.68 11.27 -9.97
C PRO A 309 4.41 10.97 -11.45
N ILE A 310 3.16 10.59 -11.75
CA ILE A 310 2.73 10.18 -13.09
C ILE A 310 2.93 11.27 -14.16
N GLU A 311 2.88 12.54 -13.77
CA GLU A 311 3.09 13.68 -14.65
C GLU A 311 4.49 13.65 -15.29
N ARG A 312 5.52 13.22 -14.56
CA ARG A 312 6.89 13.03 -15.07
C ARG A 312 6.93 11.93 -16.14
N LEU A 313 6.26 10.82 -15.87
CA LEU A 313 6.20 9.68 -16.79
C LEU A 313 5.46 10.05 -18.08
N ILE A 314 4.33 10.76 -17.98
CA ILE A 314 3.59 11.23 -19.16
C ILE A 314 4.45 12.21 -19.99
N SER A 315 5.19 13.12 -19.34
CA SER A 315 6.11 14.02 -20.02
C SER A 315 7.22 13.24 -20.74
N HIS A 316 7.81 12.25 -20.09
CA HIS A 316 8.80 11.35 -20.69
C HIS A 316 8.24 10.63 -21.93
N CYS A 317 7.07 10.00 -21.81
CA CYS A 317 6.42 9.30 -22.93
C CYS A 317 6.06 10.24 -24.11
N LYS A 318 5.96 11.54 -23.86
CA LYS A 318 5.79 12.58 -24.92
C LYS A 318 7.10 13.10 -25.49
N GLY A 319 8.24 12.57 -25.05
CA GLY A 319 9.56 12.99 -25.52
C GLY A 319 10.03 14.34 -24.96
N VAL A 320 9.50 14.78 -23.82
CA VAL A 320 9.96 16.00 -23.16
C VAL A 320 11.27 15.71 -22.43
N GLU A 321 12.34 16.37 -22.83
CA GLU A 321 13.66 16.23 -22.21
C GLU A 321 13.66 16.73 -20.76
N ASN A 322 14.33 15.97 -19.88
CA ASN A 322 14.48 16.31 -18.46
C ASN A 322 15.77 15.73 -17.90
N SER A 323 16.80 16.56 -17.77
CA SER A 323 18.13 16.16 -17.31
C SER A 323 18.16 15.57 -15.90
N GLN A 324 17.23 15.95 -15.02
CA GLN A 324 17.09 15.34 -13.69
C GLN A 324 16.55 13.92 -13.81
N LEU A 325 15.61 13.70 -14.72
CA LEU A 325 15.08 12.36 -15.00
C LEU A 325 16.14 11.45 -15.62
N ASP A 326 16.95 11.96 -16.55
CA ASP A 326 18.03 11.20 -17.19
C ASP A 326 19.06 10.71 -16.17
N ARG A 327 19.45 11.58 -15.21
CA ARG A 327 20.32 11.17 -14.09
C ARG A 327 19.68 10.07 -13.21
N LEU A 328 18.39 10.17 -12.94
CA LEU A 328 17.67 9.14 -12.18
C LEU A 328 17.60 7.83 -12.95
N ARG A 329 17.34 7.87 -14.25
CA ARG A 329 17.27 6.67 -15.12
C ARG A 329 18.56 5.84 -15.05
N SER A 330 19.73 6.47 -14.95
CA SER A 330 21.01 5.75 -14.83
C SER A 330 21.13 4.94 -13.53
N LEU A 331 20.32 5.24 -12.52
CA LEU A 331 20.27 4.49 -11.25
C LEU A 331 19.18 3.41 -11.26
N LEU A 332 18.19 3.48 -12.16
CA LEU A 332 17.10 2.51 -12.18
C LEU A 332 17.60 1.12 -12.62
N LEU A 333 17.26 0.10 -11.84
CA LEU A 333 17.58 -1.29 -12.19
C LEU A 333 16.76 -1.77 -13.39
N VAL A 334 15.54 -1.29 -13.53
CA VAL A 334 14.71 -1.42 -14.74
C VAL A 334 14.34 -0.01 -15.18
N ASP A 335 14.79 0.39 -16.37
CA ASP A 335 14.51 1.71 -16.89
C ASP A 335 13.01 1.91 -17.20
N ILE A 336 12.58 3.16 -17.33
CA ILE A 336 11.16 3.52 -17.55
C ILE A 336 10.61 2.78 -18.77
N ASP A 337 11.30 2.88 -19.92
CA ASP A 337 10.85 2.31 -21.19
C ASP A 337 10.84 0.77 -21.15
N GLU A 338 11.84 0.17 -20.50
CA GLU A 338 11.91 -1.28 -20.26
C GLU A 338 10.74 -1.74 -19.37
N GLY A 339 10.45 -1.02 -18.28
CA GLY A 339 9.38 -1.34 -17.35
C GLY A 339 8.00 -1.18 -17.98
N ILE A 340 7.77 -0.11 -18.78
CA ILE A 340 6.54 0.07 -19.54
C ILE A 340 6.39 -1.10 -20.53
N GLY A 341 7.42 -1.44 -21.30
CA GLY A 341 7.42 -2.55 -22.25
C GLY A 341 7.18 -3.91 -21.60
N ALA A 342 7.74 -4.15 -20.41
CA ALA A 342 7.52 -5.37 -19.63
C ALA A 342 6.07 -5.50 -19.16
N SER A 343 5.47 -4.39 -18.71
CA SER A 343 4.13 -4.36 -18.13
C SER A 343 3.01 -4.30 -19.17
N SER A 344 3.27 -3.78 -20.38
CA SER A 344 2.27 -3.55 -21.44
C SER A 344 1.61 -4.83 -21.98
N LYS A 345 2.20 -6.00 -21.74
CA LYS A 345 1.65 -7.31 -22.13
C LYS A 345 0.51 -7.79 -21.22
N VAL A 346 0.24 -7.09 -20.13
CA VAL A 346 -0.84 -7.42 -19.22
C VAL A 346 -2.05 -6.57 -19.55
N GLU A 347 -3.14 -7.21 -20.00
CA GLU A 347 -4.41 -6.51 -20.19
C GLU A 347 -5.02 -6.13 -18.84
N ILE A 348 -5.21 -4.82 -18.61
CA ILE A 348 -5.95 -4.31 -17.45
C ILE A 348 -7.27 -3.69 -17.90
N ASN A 349 -8.35 -4.18 -17.33
CA ASN A 349 -9.69 -3.62 -17.54
C ASN A 349 -9.94 -2.47 -16.55
N GLY A 350 -9.60 -1.24 -16.97
CA GLY A 350 -9.73 -0.05 -16.12
C GLY A 350 -8.45 0.29 -15.37
N CYS A 351 -8.54 1.18 -14.41
CA CYS A 351 -7.42 1.61 -13.59
C CYS A 351 -7.76 1.55 -12.10
N PRO A 352 -7.21 0.58 -11.33
CA PRO A 352 -7.52 0.44 -9.90
C PRO A 352 -7.23 1.71 -9.08
N PHE A 353 -6.23 2.49 -9.44
CA PHE A 353 -5.93 3.76 -8.78
C PHE A 353 -7.02 4.82 -8.98
N ARG A 354 -7.67 4.84 -10.15
CA ARG A 354 -8.80 5.74 -10.44
C ARG A 354 -10.11 5.16 -9.89
N ASP A 355 -10.35 3.89 -10.15
CA ASP A 355 -11.69 3.31 -10.01
C ASP A 355 -11.98 2.84 -8.57
N ASN A 356 -10.95 2.45 -7.82
CA ASN A 356 -11.11 1.86 -6.49
C ASN A 356 -10.47 2.67 -5.35
N GLN A 357 -9.51 3.57 -5.64
CA GLN A 357 -8.81 4.30 -4.60
C GLN A 357 -9.39 5.70 -4.40
N ILE A 358 -9.61 6.07 -3.15
CA ILE A 358 -9.96 7.43 -2.73
C ILE A 358 -8.77 8.01 -2.00
N ASN A 359 -8.11 8.98 -2.63
CA ASN A 359 -6.97 9.68 -2.05
C ASN A 359 -7.40 11.05 -1.53
N ILE A 360 -7.19 11.31 -0.25
CA ILE A 360 -7.62 12.55 0.41
C ILE A 360 -6.38 13.25 0.95
N ASN A 361 -6.14 14.47 0.50
CA ASN A 361 -5.01 15.27 0.95
C ASN A 361 -5.29 15.91 2.33
N TRP A 362 -4.23 16.33 3.00
CA TRP A 362 -4.28 16.96 4.33
C TRP A 362 -5.21 18.19 4.40
N ASP A 363 -5.43 18.87 3.27
CA ASP A 363 -6.29 20.05 3.10
C ASP A 363 -7.71 19.70 2.63
N LEU A 364 -8.06 18.40 2.64
CA LEU A 364 -9.33 17.84 2.22
C LEU A 364 -9.57 17.81 0.70
N THR A 365 -8.64 18.25 -0.10
CA THR A 365 -8.75 18.11 -1.56
C THR A 365 -8.61 16.65 -1.97
N VAL A 366 -9.23 16.28 -3.09
CA VAL A 366 -9.23 14.90 -3.62
C VAL A 366 -8.66 14.91 -5.03
N PRO A 367 -7.46 14.36 -5.25
CA PRO A 367 -6.93 14.15 -6.59
C PRO A 367 -7.58 12.93 -7.26
N VAL A 368 -7.42 12.82 -8.57
CA VAL A 368 -7.98 11.69 -9.34
C VAL A 368 -7.44 10.33 -8.88
N CYS A 369 -6.18 10.27 -8.45
CA CYS A 369 -5.53 9.07 -7.91
C CYS A 369 -4.32 9.44 -7.03
N CYS A 370 -3.71 8.44 -6.37
CA CYS A 370 -2.57 8.64 -5.47
C CYS A 370 -1.23 8.89 -6.17
N ILE A 371 -1.13 8.66 -7.47
CA ILE A 371 0.13 8.79 -8.23
C ILE A 371 0.28 10.15 -8.94
N VAL A 372 -0.70 11.05 -8.81
CA VAL A 372 -0.60 12.47 -9.21
C VAL A 372 -0.15 13.32 -8.02
N PHE A 373 0.63 14.36 -8.28
CA PHE A 373 1.15 15.25 -7.24
C PHE A 373 0.72 16.70 -7.39
N ASN A 374 0.69 17.22 -8.61
CA ASN A 374 0.33 18.59 -8.87
C ASN A 374 -1.09 18.91 -8.38
N ARG A 375 -1.29 20.16 -7.96
CA ARG A 375 -2.60 20.67 -7.52
C ARG A 375 -3.35 21.37 -8.68
N ASN A 376 -3.11 20.90 -9.92
CA ASN A 376 -3.81 21.43 -11.08
C ASN A 376 -5.32 21.13 -10.97
N PRO A 377 -6.21 22.12 -11.17
CA PRO A 377 -7.67 21.89 -11.19
C PRO A 377 -8.13 20.76 -12.11
N ASP A 378 -7.42 20.51 -13.22
CA ASP A 378 -7.76 19.47 -14.20
C ASP A 378 -7.62 18.02 -13.67
N ILE A 379 -6.93 17.85 -12.55
CA ILE A 379 -6.72 16.52 -11.91
C ILE A 379 -7.26 16.45 -10.48
N MET A 380 -7.77 17.57 -9.96
CA MET A 380 -8.44 17.62 -8.65
C MET A 380 -9.94 17.38 -8.85
N VAL A 381 -10.45 16.26 -8.38
CA VAL A 381 -11.85 15.85 -8.58
C VAL A 381 -12.78 16.38 -7.49
N ALA A 382 -12.24 16.87 -6.37
CA ALA A 382 -12.97 17.61 -5.37
C ALA A 382 -12.06 18.59 -4.62
N ASN A 383 -12.55 19.80 -4.39
CA ASN A 383 -11.86 20.81 -3.58
C ASN A 383 -12.04 20.55 -2.08
N ASN A 384 -13.04 19.76 -1.70
CA ASN A 384 -13.27 19.39 -0.29
C ASN A 384 -14.04 18.07 -0.21
N TYR A 385 -13.39 17.03 0.29
CA TYR A 385 -13.97 15.71 0.46
C TYR A 385 -15.24 15.74 1.33
N LEU A 386 -15.23 16.51 2.41
CA LEU A 386 -16.38 16.57 3.34
C LEU A 386 -17.64 17.18 2.73
N LYS A 387 -17.49 17.96 1.65
CA LYS A 387 -18.58 18.65 0.95
C LYS A 387 -18.99 17.99 -0.37
N THR A 388 -18.31 16.92 -0.79
CA THR A 388 -18.52 16.28 -2.09
C THR A 388 -18.89 14.81 -1.89
N SER A 389 -20.03 14.36 -2.39
CA SER A 389 -20.46 12.96 -2.29
C SER A 389 -19.55 12.04 -3.13
N MET A 390 -19.47 10.77 -2.75
CA MET A 390 -18.70 9.76 -3.48
C MET A 390 -19.14 9.64 -4.95
N THR A 391 -20.45 9.68 -5.21
CA THR A 391 -20.98 9.66 -6.58
C THR A 391 -20.46 10.82 -7.43
N LYS A 392 -20.31 12.02 -6.86
CA LYS A 392 -19.75 13.17 -7.57
C LYS A 392 -18.26 13.02 -7.79
N ILE A 393 -17.51 12.46 -6.81
CA ILE A 393 -16.08 12.16 -6.94
C ILE A 393 -15.87 11.14 -8.06
N ASP A 394 -16.64 10.06 -8.07
CA ASP A 394 -16.54 9.00 -9.09
C ASP A 394 -16.88 9.52 -10.49
N ALA A 395 -17.89 10.39 -10.62
CA ALA A 395 -18.20 11.03 -11.89
C ALA A 395 -17.05 11.92 -12.37
N ALA A 396 -16.53 12.79 -11.49
CA ALA A 396 -15.44 13.70 -11.82
C ALA A 396 -14.15 12.95 -12.22
N LYS A 397 -13.83 11.82 -11.59
CA LYS A 397 -12.67 10.99 -11.95
C LYS A 397 -12.69 10.51 -13.41
N ARG A 398 -13.86 10.27 -13.96
CA ARG A 398 -14.03 9.77 -15.34
C ARG A 398 -13.79 10.86 -16.39
N GLU A 399 -13.93 12.11 -16.01
CA GLU A 399 -13.76 13.27 -16.91
C GLU A 399 -12.31 13.75 -16.97
N VAL A 400 -11.41 13.22 -16.12
CA VAL A 400 -9.99 13.65 -16.07
C VAL A 400 -9.23 13.17 -17.31
N LYS A 401 -8.87 14.11 -18.17
CA LYS A 401 -8.15 13.83 -19.45
C LYS A 401 -6.79 13.17 -19.25
N LEU A 402 -6.10 13.45 -18.15
CA LEU A 402 -4.81 12.83 -17.82
C LEU A 402 -4.92 11.30 -17.75
N CYS A 403 -6.06 10.75 -17.27
CA CYS A 403 -6.29 9.32 -17.20
C CYS A 403 -6.26 8.64 -18.58
N GLY A 404 -6.80 9.30 -19.62
CA GLY A 404 -6.75 8.81 -21.01
C GLY A 404 -5.31 8.68 -21.50
N GLN A 405 -4.46 9.70 -21.25
CA GLN A 405 -3.04 9.66 -21.61
C GLN A 405 -2.28 8.59 -20.83
N CYS A 406 -2.52 8.50 -19.52
CA CYS A 406 -1.91 7.51 -18.64
C CYS A 406 -2.22 6.07 -19.13
N MET A 407 -3.48 5.80 -19.46
CA MET A 407 -3.90 4.50 -20.00
C MET A 407 -3.29 4.21 -21.37
N ALA A 408 -3.23 5.20 -22.25
CA ALA A 408 -2.67 5.05 -23.60
C ALA A 408 -1.17 4.66 -23.58
N PHE A 409 -0.43 5.12 -22.57
CA PHE A 409 0.99 4.77 -22.38
C PHE A 409 1.19 3.50 -21.52
N GLY A 410 0.13 2.80 -21.06
CA GLY A 410 0.26 1.60 -20.24
C GLY A 410 0.76 1.86 -18.81
N LEU A 411 0.76 3.12 -18.35
CA LEU A 411 1.35 3.52 -17.08
C LEU A 411 0.65 2.95 -15.83
N PRO A 412 -0.64 2.62 -15.80
CA PRO A 412 -1.22 1.93 -14.66
C PRO A 412 -0.59 0.55 -14.42
N ALA A 413 -0.34 -0.24 -15.47
CA ALA A 413 0.32 -1.54 -15.36
C ALA A 413 1.78 -1.41 -14.89
N TYR A 414 2.50 -0.41 -15.43
CA TYR A 414 3.86 -0.06 -14.99
C TYR A 414 3.88 0.30 -13.49
N ASN A 415 3.00 1.19 -13.01
CA ASN A 415 2.98 1.61 -11.61
C ASN A 415 2.55 0.50 -10.63
N MET A 416 1.81 -0.50 -11.11
CA MET A 416 1.45 -1.70 -10.33
C MET A 416 2.55 -2.78 -10.37
N GLY A 417 3.57 -2.61 -11.19
CA GLY A 417 4.65 -3.59 -11.34
C GLY A 417 4.17 -4.94 -11.89
N PHE A 418 3.22 -4.92 -12.83
CA PHE A 418 2.74 -6.16 -13.45
C PHE A 418 3.85 -6.85 -14.27
N ASN A 419 3.70 -8.18 -14.42
CA ASN A 419 4.65 -9.05 -15.11
C ASN A 419 6.05 -9.06 -14.44
N ARG A 420 6.06 -9.27 -13.13
CA ARG A 420 7.25 -9.15 -12.28
C ARG A 420 8.40 -10.05 -12.70
N ASP A 421 8.11 -11.20 -13.30
CA ASP A 421 9.14 -12.12 -13.81
C ASP A 421 9.92 -11.47 -14.95
N ARG A 422 9.23 -10.76 -15.85
CA ARG A 422 9.90 -10.01 -16.92
C ARG A 422 10.77 -8.86 -16.40
N TRP A 423 10.32 -8.18 -15.33
CA TRP A 423 11.14 -7.18 -14.64
C TRP A 423 12.41 -7.81 -14.05
N ALA A 424 12.29 -9.02 -13.48
CA ALA A 424 13.42 -9.74 -12.92
C ALA A 424 14.42 -10.17 -14.00
N GLU A 425 13.95 -10.64 -15.16
CA GLU A 425 14.78 -10.96 -16.31
C GLU A 425 15.59 -9.73 -16.77
N ILE A 426 14.94 -8.57 -16.94
CA ILE A 426 15.61 -7.32 -17.34
C ILE A 426 16.63 -6.91 -16.28
N ALA A 427 16.24 -6.92 -15.01
CA ALA A 427 17.16 -6.59 -13.91
C ALA A 427 18.39 -7.49 -13.86
N GLY A 428 18.21 -8.78 -14.18
CA GLY A 428 19.31 -9.77 -14.23
C GLY A 428 20.35 -9.51 -15.31
N THR A 429 20.04 -8.67 -16.31
CA THR A 429 21.00 -8.28 -17.36
C THR A 429 21.85 -7.04 -16.99
N LYS A 430 21.52 -6.37 -15.89
CA LYS A 430 22.18 -5.11 -15.50
C LYS A 430 23.46 -5.36 -14.72
N GLU A 431 24.45 -4.53 -14.98
CA GLU A 431 25.66 -4.47 -14.15
C GLU A 431 25.31 -3.87 -12.78
N ILE A 432 25.60 -4.60 -11.71
CA ILE A 432 25.39 -4.15 -10.34
C ILE A 432 26.67 -3.44 -9.87
N VAL A 433 26.57 -2.16 -9.63
CA VAL A 433 27.64 -1.37 -9.01
C VAL A 433 27.55 -1.59 -7.48
N ASP A 434 28.24 -2.63 -6.99
CA ASP A 434 28.27 -2.93 -5.55
C ASP A 434 29.28 -1.98 -4.87
N SER A 435 28.81 -0.91 -4.27
CA SER A 435 29.61 0.05 -3.48
C SER A 435 29.80 -0.42 -2.03
#